data_d17e08160e67ca9e732a5ba0420af852
#
_entry.id   d17e08160e67ca9e732a5ba0420af852
#
_cell.length_a   1.000
_cell.length_b   1.000
_cell.length_c   1.000
_cell.angle_alpha   90.00
_cell.angle_beta   90.00
_cell.angle_gamma   90.00
#
_symmetry.space_group_name_H-M   'P 1'
#
loop_
_entity.id
_entity.type
_entity.pdbx_description
1 polymer ?
#
loop_
_entity_poly.entity_id
_entity_poly.type
_entity_poly.pdbx_seq_one_letter_code
_entity_poly.pdbx_strand_id
1 'polypeptide(L)'
;MNIGFDAKRLFFNFTGLGNYSRDLVRNLNAFFPEHSLHLYSPKINDTDRTREFLYSLTYQVHRTKNPLKSYWRTFGMGKDLVRDQIDIYHGLSHELPFNFPKEVKSVVTIHDLIFEKFPQQYAWADRQIYRKKFTHSCEIADRVVAISEATKKDLIEIYQVPEEKISVIYQSCAEIFYEKADEETQEKTRIKYKLPKDYLLYVGSIIERKNLLNIVKAIHLIPPDQQMPLVVVGEGKKYADKVKNYIHQNGLENLIHFLAQIDFADLPAIYQMATLFIYPSLYEGFGIPVIEALASGTPVITSSVSSLPEAGGPDSHYVDPNSIEELKKALEDLPANQAHLTSMYKKGEDYVKKFDREKVTREMVELYESLL
;
A
#
# COMPACT_ATOMS: atom_id res chain seq x y z
N MET A 1 -26.81 5.90 1.90
CA MET A 1 -26.01 7.01 2.48
C MET A 1 -25.40 7.86 1.38
N ASN A 2 -25.27 9.17 1.62
CA ASN A 2 -24.45 10.08 0.81
C ASN A 2 -23.06 10.15 1.43
N ILE A 3 -22.05 9.55 0.77
CA ILE A 3 -20.70 9.42 1.32
C ILE A 3 -19.76 10.34 0.55
N GLY A 4 -19.16 11.31 1.25
CA GLY A 4 -18.17 12.24 0.70
C GLY A 4 -16.75 11.74 0.96
N PHE A 5 -15.85 11.87 -0.02
CA PHE A 5 -14.46 11.46 0.09
C PHE A 5 -13.49 12.59 -0.23
N ASP A 6 -12.38 12.69 0.54
CA ASP A 6 -11.22 13.45 0.09
C ASP A 6 -10.54 12.72 -1.09
N ALA A 7 -10.90 13.10 -2.29
CA ALA A 7 -10.42 12.46 -3.51
C ALA A 7 -9.11 13.07 -4.06
N LYS A 8 -8.41 13.94 -3.31
CA LYS A 8 -7.14 14.52 -3.78
C LYS A 8 -6.12 13.44 -4.14
N ARG A 9 -5.96 12.41 -3.28
CA ARG A 9 -5.01 11.32 -3.54
C ARG A 9 -5.50 10.39 -4.66
N LEU A 10 -6.80 10.17 -4.76
CA LEU A 10 -7.41 9.41 -5.86
C LEU A 10 -6.98 9.96 -7.22
N PHE A 11 -6.98 11.29 -7.42
CA PHE A 11 -6.66 11.93 -8.70
C PHE A 11 -5.17 12.23 -8.91
N PHE A 12 -4.35 12.35 -7.85
CA PHE A 12 -2.98 12.86 -7.96
C PHE A 12 -1.89 11.93 -7.41
N ASN A 13 -2.25 10.83 -6.79
CA ASN A 13 -1.27 9.89 -6.27
C ASN A 13 -1.42 8.54 -6.98
N PHE A 14 -0.34 8.06 -7.60
CA PHE A 14 -0.31 6.80 -8.32
C PHE A 14 0.50 5.71 -7.58
N THR A 15 0.72 5.90 -6.28
CA THR A 15 1.32 4.95 -5.34
C THR A 15 0.29 4.49 -4.30
N GLY A 16 0.70 3.82 -3.24
CA GLY A 16 -0.17 3.16 -2.26
C GLY A 16 -1.40 3.97 -1.80
N LEU A 17 -1.22 5.25 -1.39
CA LEU A 17 -2.35 6.08 -0.93
C LEU A 17 -3.42 6.34 -2.01
N GLY A 18 -2.97 6.52 -3.24
CA GLY A 18 -3.90 6.74 -4.36
C GLY A 18 -4.57 5.44 -4.80
N ASN A 19 -3.86 4.32 -4.78
CA ASN A 19 -4.42 3.00 -5.06
C ASN A 19 -5.50 2.67 -4.02
N TYR A 20 -5.19 2.79 -2.72
CA TYR A 20 -6.20 2.63 -1.66
C TYR A 20 -7.45 3.49 -1.90
N SER A 21 -7.26 4.78 -2.22
CA SER A 21 -8.39 5.69 -2.44
C SER A 21 -9.26 5.26 -3.62
N ARG A 22 -8.65 4.83 -4.72
CA ARG A 22 -9.38 4.33 -5.90
C ARG A 22 -10.06 3.00 -5.63
N ASP A 23 -9.35 2.07 -4.98
CA ASP A 23 -9.87 0.72 -4.73
C ASP A 23 -11.03 0.75 -3.74
N LEU A 24 -10.96 1.52 -2.66
CA LEU A 24 -12.08 1.67 -1.72
C LEU A 24 -13.33 2.24 -2.42
N VAL A 25 -13.17 3.34 -3.18
CA VAL A 25 -14.30 3.99 -3.88
C VAL A 25 -14.88 3.06 -4.95
N ARG A 26 -14.04 2.35 -5.69
CA ARG A 26 -14.46 1.37 -6.71
C ARG A 26 -15.20 0.19 -6.07
N ASN A 27 -14.68 -0.35 -4.99
CA ASN A 27 -15.27 -1.48 -4.28
C ASN A 27 -16.62 -1.10 -3.64
N LEU A 28 -16.73 0.10 -3.04
CA LEU A 28 -18.00 0.61 -2.53
C LEU A 28 -19.05 0.66 -3.65
N ASN A 29 -18.70 1.18 -4.81
CA ASN A 29 -19.62 1.20 -5.95
C ASN A 29 -19.99 -0.20 -6.47
N ALA A 30 -19.03 -1.12 -6.47
CA ALA A 30 -19.24 -2.47 -7.00
C ALA A 30 -20.11 -3.35 -6.07
N PHE A 31 -19.88 -3.28 -4.76
CA PHE A 31 -20.50 -4.17 -3.78
C PHE A 31 -21.69 -3.54 -3.05
N PHE A 32 -21.75 -2.19 -3.00
CA PHE A 32 -22.79 -1.42 -2.28
C PHE A 32 -23.30 -0.26 -3.14
N PRO A 33 -23.88 -0.55 -4.33
CA PRO A 33 -24.28 0.46 -5.32
C PRO A 33 -25.44 1.37 -4.87
N GLU A 34 -26.11 1.05 -3.76
CA GLU A 34 -27.16 1.86 -3.17
C GLU A 34 -26.65 3.16 -2.53
N HIS A 35 -25.36 3.31 -2.35
CA HIS A 35 -24.77 4.51 -1.76
C HIS A 35 -24.40 5.54 -2.83
N SER A 36 -24.63 6.82 -2.52
CA SER A 36 -24.24 7.93 -3.37
C SER A 36 -22.82 8.37 -3.03
N LEU A 37 -21.89 8.27 -3.98
CA LEU A 37 -20.47 8.54 -3.75
C LEU A 37 -20.05 9.89 -4.30
N HIS A 38 -19.61 10.78 -3.43
CA HIS A 38 -19.22 12.17 -3.72
C HIS A 38 -17.70 12.35 -3.57
N LEU A 39 -17.03 12.72 -4.64
CA LEU A 39 -15.57 12.83 -4.72
C LEU A 39 -15.14 14.31 -4.67
N TYR A 40 -14.64 14.78 -3.55
CA TYR A 40 -14.18 16.14 -3.36
C TYR A 40 -12.69 16.29 -3.66
N SER A 41 -12.34 17.06 -4.69
CA SER A 41 -10.94 17.31 -5.02
C SER A 41 -10.68 18.76 -5.42
N PRO A 42 -9.59 19.38 -4.93
CA PRO A 42 -9.23 20.75 -5.32
C PRO A 42 -8.83 20.88 -6.80
N LYS A 43 -8.38 19.78 -7.37
CA LYS A 43 -7.97 19.67 -8.79
C LYS A 43 -8.37 18.28 -9.29
N ILE A 44 -8.44 18.15 -10.60
CA ILE A 44 -8.65 16.89 -11.31
C ILE A 44 -7.43 16.61 -12.19
N ASN A 45 -7.02 15.36 -12.25
CA ASN A 45 -6.04 14.86 -13.20
C ASN A 45 -6.73 13.74 -14.00
N ASP A 46 -6.91 13.95 -15.31
CA ASP A 46 -7.52 12.97 -16.21
C ASP A 46 -6.41 12.07 -16.78
N THR A 47 -6.41 10.83 -16.34
CA THR A 47 -5.49 9.78 -16.76
C THR A 47 -6.27 8.47 -16.91
N ASP A 48 -5.68 7.46 -17.54
CA ASP A 48 -6.33 6.16 -17.71
C ASP A 48 -6.77 5.56 -16.36
N ARG A 49 -6.03 5.82 -15.27
CA ARG A 49 -6.35 5.34 -13.92
C ARG A 49 -7.44 6.13 -13.20
N THR A 50 -7.81 7.32 -13.69
CA THR A 50 -8.79 8.20 -13.02
C THR A 50 -10.03 8.48 -13.88
N ARG A 51 -9.97 8.09 -15.15
CA ARG A 51 -11.01 8.35 -16.16
C ARG A 51 -12.36 7.75 -15.78
N GLU A 52 -12.37 6.55 -15.20
CA GLU A 52 -13.58 5.92 -14.72
C GLU A 52 -14.35 6.75 -13.68
N PHE A 53 -13.64 7.44 -12.78
CA PHE A 53 -14.25 8.30 -11.75
C PHE A 53 -14.78 9.62 -12.31
N LEU A 54 -14.29 10.05 -13.48
CA LEU A 54 -14.65 11.33 -14.08
C LEU A 54 -15.86 11.23 -15.02
N TYR A 55 -15.97 10.13 -15.72
CA TYR A 55 -16.94 9.97 -16.83
C TYR A 55 -18.05 8.96 -16.52
N SER A 56 -17.97 8.24 -15.40
CA SER A 56 -19.08 7.44 -14.91
C SER A 56 -20.15 8.33 -14.29
N LEU A 57 -21.40 8.00 -14.53
CA LEU A 57 -22.56 8.64 -13.89
C LEU A 57 -22.73 8.25 -12.41
N THR A 58 -21.96 7.28 -11.95
CA THR A 58 -22.03 6.75 -10.59
C THR A 58 -21.39 7.65 -9.55
N TYR A 59 -20.36 8.41 -9.94
CA TYR A 59 -19.61 9.26 -9.03
C TYR A 59 -19.96 10.73 -9.23
N GLN A 60 -20.24 11.44 -8.13
CA GLN A 60 -20.44 12.88 -8.14
C GLN A 60 -19.12 13.59 -7.83
N VAL A 61 -18.49 14.17 -8.87
CA VAL A 61 -17.17 14.81 -8.72
C VAL A 61 -17.33 16.32 -8.44
N HIS A 62 -16.91 16.73 -7.24
CA HIS A 62 -16.95 18.11 -6.78
C HIS A 62 -15.59 18.80 -6.91
N ARG A 63 -15.58 19.95 -7.59
CA ARG A 63 -14.41 20.80 -7.78
C ARG A 63 -14.67 22.18 -7.24
N THR A 64 -13.67 22.75 -6.58
CA THR A 64 -13.79 24.16 -6.19
C THR A 64 -13.55 25.11 -7.36
N LYS A 65 -14.35 26.18 -7.41
CA LYS A 65 -14.09 27.36 -8.26
C LYS A 65 -13.16 28.37 -7.58
N ASN A 66 -12.85 28.17 -6.29
CA ASN A 66 -11.98 29.07 -5.54
C ASN A 66 -10.54 29.02 -6.10
N PRO A 67 -9.93 30.16 -6.42
CA PRO A 67 -8.54 30.20 -6.89
C PRO A 67 -7.54 29.66 -5.84
N LEU A 68 -7.85 29.82 -4.54
CA LEU A 68 -7.08 29.27 -3.42
C LEU A 68 -7.50 27.82 -3.12
N LYS A 69 -7.21 26.91 -4.04
CA LYS A 69 -7.66 25.52 -4.00
C LYS A 69 -7.28 24.76 -2.72
N SER A 70 -6.07 25.00 -2.20
CA SER A 70 -5.62 24.37 -0.95
C SER A 70 -6.38 24.92 0.27
N TYR A 71 -6.72 26.22 0.27
CA TYR A 71 -7.52 26.83 1.29
C TYR A 71 -8.93 26.23 1.32
N TRP A 72 -9.57 26.07 0.16
CA TRP A 72 -10.88 25.41 0.08
C TRP A 72 -10.89 24.02 0.70
N ARG A 73 -9.91 23.16 0.36
CA ARG A 73 -9.81 21.81 0.93
C ARG A 73 -9.61 21.84 2.45
N THR A 74 -8.87 22.84 2.95
CA THR A 74 -8.52 22.92 4.37
C THR A 74 -9.60 23.59 5.21
N PHE A 75 -10.26 24.63 4.69
CA PHE A 75 -11.19 25.48 5.45
C PHE A 75 -12.56 25.72 4.80
N GLY A 76 -12.69 25.50 3.51
CA GLY A 76 -13.91 25.88 2.76
C GLY A 76 -14.87 24.73 2.46
N MET A 77 -14.40 23.50 2.48
CA MET A 77 -15.16 22.33 2.03
C MET A 77 -16.41 22.04 2.89
N GLY A 78 -16.38 22.35 4.18
CA GLY A 78 -17.49 22.05 5.07
C GLY A 78 -18.84 22.58 4.60
N LYS A 79 -18.88 23.78 3.98
CA LYS A 79 -20.13 24.33 3.40
C LYS A 79 -20.66 23.51 2.22
N ASP A 80 -19.76 22.95 1.42
CA ASP A 80 -20.15 22.11 0.29
C ASP A 80 -20.69 20.77 0.79
N LEU A 81 -20.13 20.18 1.85
CA LEU A 81 -20.62 18.95 2.46
C LEU A 81 -22.05 19.09 2.96
N VAL A 82 -22.37 20.21 3.64
CA VAL A 82 -23.74 20.50 4.13
C VAL A 82 -24.69 20.71 2.96
N ARG A 83 -24.32 21.53 1.95
CA ARG A 83 -25.13 21.78 0.75
C ARG A 83 -25.48 20.50 0.02
N ASP A 84 -24.50 19.61 -0.11
CA ASP A 84 -24.61 18.35 -0.86
C ASP A 84 -25.23 17.22 -0.01
N GLN A 85 -25.70 17.55 1.21
CA GLN A 85 -26.38 16.64 2.15
C GLN A 85 -25.56 15.36 2.43
N ILE A 86 -24.27 15.53 2.67
CA ILE A 86 -23.37 14.41 2.99
C ILE A 86 -23.68 13.89 4.39
N ASP A 87 -23.95 12.59 4.50
CA ASP A 87 -24.16 11.91 5.77
C ASP A 87 -22.82 11.64 6.46
N ILE A 88 -21.84 11.13 5.69
CA ILE A 88 -20.50 10.76 6.15
C ILE A 88 -19.45 11.36 5.23
N TYR A 89 -18.43 11.98 5.79
CA TYR A 89 -17.24 12.39 5.06
C TYR A 89 -16.02 11.59 5.51
N HIS A 90 -15.37 10.94 4.55
CA HIS A 90 -14.19 10.13 4.80
C HIS A 90 -12.90 10.79 4.25
N GLY A 91 -12.02 11.21 5.15
CA GLY A 91 -10.66 11.62 4.84
C GLY A 91 -9.78 10.41 4.54
N LEU A 92 -9.59 10.08 3.27
CA LEU A 92 -8.93 8.84 2.83
C LEU A 92 -7.41 8.80 3.11
N SER A 93 -6.80 9.91 3.53
CA SER A 93 -5.35 9.98 3.74
C SER A 93 -4.97 11.02 4.79
N HIS A 94 -5.10 10.65 6.05
CA HIS A 94 -4.62 11.37 7.24
C HIS A 94 -5.26 12.74 7.52
N GLU A 95 -6.12 13.29 6.66
CA GLU A 95 -6.56 14.68 6.76
C GLU A 95 -8.08 14.83 6.72
N LEU A 96 -8.61 15.66 7.65
CA LEU A 96 -9.96 16.23 7.62
C LEU A 96 -9.87 17.77 7.52
N PRO A 97 -10.91 18.45 6.95
CA PRO A 97 -10.98 19.92 6.96
C PRO A 97 -11.00 20.49 8.37
N PHE A 98 -10.36 21.67 8.59
CA PHE A 98 -10.36 22.33 9.90
C PHE A 98 -11.75 22.86 10.30
N ASN A 99 -12.52 23.37 9.34
CA ASN A 99 -13.89 23.83 9.56
C ASN A 99 -14.88 22.71 9.21
N PHE A 100 -14.84 21.63 9.99
CA PHE A 100 -15.71 20.48 9.77
C PHE A 100 -17.12 20.75 10.31
N PRO A 101 -18.19 20.52 9.52
CA PRO A 101 -19.58 20.74 9.98
C PRO A 101 -20.00 19.65 10.98
N LYS A 102 -20.73 20.04 12.01
CA LYS A 102 -21.19 19.14 13.08
C LYS A 102 -22.30 18.17 12.62
N GLU A 103 -22.99 18.55 11.57
CA GLU A 103 -24.10 17.81 11.00
C GLU A 103 -23.64 16.58 10.19
N VAL A 104 -22.36 16.55 9.77
CA VAL A 104 -21.77 15.49 8.96
C VAL A 104 -20.91 14.60 9.85
N LYS A 105 -21.08 13.28 9.76
CA LYS A 105 -20.20 12.34 10.45
C LYS A 105 -18.84 12.25 9.78
N SER A 106 -17.81 12.08 10.57
CA SER A 106 -16.40 12.13 10.10
C SER A 106 -15.63 10.84 10.34
N VAL A 107 -15.02 10.34 9.28
CA VAL A 107 -14.09 9.20 9.33
C VAL A 107 -12.75 9.64 8.74
N VAL A 108 -11.64 9.20 9.31
CA VAL A 108 -10.31 9.42 8.75
C VAL A 108 -9.51 8.13 8.73
N THR A 109 -8.96 7.77 7.57
CA THR A 109 -8.00 6.66 7.47
C THR A 109 -6.58 7.13 7.71
N ILE A 110 -5.92 6.46 8.65
CA ILE A 110 -4.51 6.63 8.96
C ILE A 110 -3.73 5.43 8.42
N HIS A 111 -2.82 5.71 7.48
CA HIS A 111 -2.04 4.67 6.81
C HIS A 111 -0.77 4.30 7.54
N ASP A 112 -0.09 5.27 8.10
CA ASP A 112 1.17 5.07 8.84
C ASP A 112 1.52 6.31 9.66
N LEU A 113 2.53 6.15 10.50
CA LEU A 113 3.18 7.24 11.23
C LEU A 113 4.67 7.33 10.87
N ILE A 114 5.04 7.06 9.61
CA ILE A 114 6.42 7.06 9.12
C ILE A 114 7.11 8.39 9.41
N PHE A 115 6.42 9.52 9.29
CA PHE A 115 6.97 10.84 9.55
C PHE A 115 7.36 11.07 11.03
N GLU A 116 6.82 10.28 11.96
CA GLU A 116 7.20 10.26 13.37
C GLU A 116 8.31 9.23 13.64
N LYS A 117 8.20 8.02 13.09
CA LYS A 117 9.16 6.92 13.29
C LYS A 117 10.50 7.17 12.56
N PHE A 118 10.46 7.84 11.40
CA PHE A 118 11.62 8.15 10.55
C PHE A 118 11.73 9.65 10.26
N PRO A 119 11.87 10.50 11.30
CA PRO A 119 11.87 11.95 11.16
C PRO A 119 12.94 12.50 10.23
N GLN A 120 14.06 11.80 10.08
CA GLN A 120 15.17 12.17 9.22
C GLN A 120 14.83 12.12 7.71
N GLN A 121 13.75 11.44 7.32
CA GLN A 121 13.30 11.36 5.93
C GLN A 121 12.44 12.57 5.50
N TYR A 122 12.11 13.48 6.43
CA TYR A 122 11.21 14.62 6.20
C TYR A 122 11.87 15.93 6.64
N ALA A 123 11.61 17.00 5.90
CA ALA A 123 12.00 18.33 6.37
C ALA A 123 11.25 18.69 7.66
N TRP A 124 11.93 19.37 8.59
CA TRP A 124 11.34 19.71 9.88
C TRP A 124 10.01 20.49 9.75
N ALA A 125 9.96 21.47 8.83
CA ALA A 125 8.76 22.27 8.61
C ALA A 125 7.56 21.43 8.11
N ASP A 126 7.82 20.48 7.19
CA ASP A 126 6.80 19.58 6.67
C ASP A 126 6.25 18.67 7.79
N ARG A 127 7.14 18.18 8.67
CA ARG A 127 6.71 17.37 9.82
C ARG A 127 5.80 18.15 10.77
N GLN A 128 6.08 19.42 11.05
CA GLN A 128 5.19 20.23 11.90
C GLN A 128 3.82 20.43 11.27
N ILE A 129 3.76 20.62 9.95
CA ILE A 129 2.49 20.75 9.22
C ILE A 129 1.73 19.40 9.25
N TYR A 130 2.41 18.29 8.99
CA TYR A 130 1.78 16.96 9.04
C TYR A 130 1.28 16.65 10.45
N ARG A 131 2.09 16.88 11.47
CA ARG A 131 1.71 16.67 12.88
C ARG A 131 0.45 17.46 13.24
N LYS A 132 0.39 18.77 12.92
CA LYS A 132 -0.77 19.60 13.20
C LYS A 132 -2.04 19.09 12.52
N LYS A 133 -1.96 18.73 11.24
CA LYS A 133 -3.11 18.21 10.47
C LYS A 133 -3.56 16.85 10.99
N PHE A 134 -2.61 15.98 11.28
CA PHE A 134 -2.83 14.64 11.76
C PHE A 134 -3.53 14.66 13.14
N THR A 135 -2.96 15.42 14.11
CA THR A 135 -3.55 15.60 15.43
C THR A 135 -4.99 16.12 15.31
N HIS A 136 -5.19 17.21 14.55
CA HIS A 136 -6.52 17.76 14.31
C HIS A 136 -7.50 16.72 13.77
N SER A 137 -7.09 15.95 12.74
CA SER A 137 -7.96 14.94 12.12
C SER A 137 -8.32 13.81 13.10
N CYS A 138 -7.37 13.36 13.91
CA CYS A 138 -7.62 12.35 14.93
C CYS A 138 -8.52 12.89 16.07
N GLU A 139 -8.39 14.15 16.42
CA GLU A 139 -9.21 14.79 17.47
C GLU A 139 -10.68 14.94 17.05
N ILE A 140 -10.93 15.46 15.84
CA ILE A 140 -12.30 15.78 15.39
C ILE A 140 -13.06 14.61 14.78
N ALA A 141 -12.37 13.58 14.27
CA ALA A 141 -13.02 12.44 13.65
C ALA A 141 -13.96 11.72 14.63
N ASP A 142 -15.16 11.33 14.17
CA ASP A 142 -16.04 10.43 14.94
C ASP A 142 -15.42 9.02 15.02
N ARG A 143 -14.72 8.57 13.95
CA ARG A 143 -13.94 7.33 13.92
C ARG A 143 -12.63 7.52 13.18
N VAL A 144 -11.59 6.86 13.69
CA VAL A 144 -10.27 6.75 13.06
C VAL A 144 -10.10 5.33 12.55
N VAL A 145 -9.90 5.15 11.26
CA VAL A 145 -9.59 3.86 10.66
C VAL A 145 -8.07 3.70 10.64
N ALA A 146 -7.56 2.72 11.36
CA ALA A 146 -6.18 2.24 11.25
C ALA A 146 -6.12 1.08 10.25
N ILE A 147 -5.15 1.08 9.34
CA ILE A 147 -5.05 0.03 8.32
C ILE A 147 -4.35 -1.25 8.80
N SER A 148 -3.92 -1.26 10.07
CA SER A 148 -3.29 -2.41 10.74
C SER A 148 -3.35 -2.24 12.26
N GLU A 149 -3.19 -3.32 13.00
CA GLU A 149 -3.03 -3.28 14.47
C GLU A 149 -1.75 -2.52 14.86
N ALA A 150 -0.69 -2.65 14.07
CA ALA A 150 0.53 -1.88 14.28
C ALA A 150 0.28 -0.37 14.17
N THR A 151 -0.50 0.08 13.17
CA THR A 151 -0.89 1.49 13.03
C THR A 151 -1.80 1.93 14.19
N LYS A 152 -2.75 1.08 14.63
CA LYS A 152 -3.58 1.34 15.82
C LYS A 152 -2.71 1.55 17.06
N LYS A 153 -1.75 0.65 17.29
CA LYS A 153 -0.81 0.75 18.41
C LYS A 153 -0.03 2.07 18.37
N ASP A 154 0.50 2.46 17.22
CA ASP A 154 1.22 3.71 17.05
C ASP A 154 0.34 4.94 17.30
N LEU A 155 -0.94 4.91 16.90
CA LEU A 155 -1.92 5.97 17.18
C LEU A 155 -2.14 6.16 18.68
N ILE A 156 -2.28 5.06 19.42
CA ILE A 156 -2.46 5.09 20.87
C ILE A 156 -1.19 5.59 21.56
N GLU A 157 -0.03 5.03 21.22
CA GLU A 157 1.23 5.33 21.89
C GLU A 157 1.75 6.75 21.62
N ILE A 158 1.64 7.23 20.37
CA ILE A 158 2.26 8.50 19.93
C ILE A 158 1.28 9.66 20.05
N TYR A 159 0.02 9.45 19.68
CA TYR A 159 -1.00 10.51 19.61
C TYR A 159 -2.07 10.39 20.69
N GLN A 160 -2.02 9.36 21.54
CA GLN A 160 -2.96 9.12 22.62
C GLN A 160 -4.43 9.12 22.14
N VAL A 161 -4.65 8.66 20.90
CA VAL A 161 -6.01 8.50 20.37
C VAL A 161 -6.72 7.44 21.20
N PRO A 162 -7.94 7.72 21.75
CA PRO A 162 -8.69 6.74 22.51
C PRO A 162 -8.94 5.46 21.72
N GLU A 163 -8.70 4.31 22.32
CA GLU A 163 -8.80 3.01 21.64
C GLU A 163 -10.19 2.76 21.05
N GLU A 164 -11.24 3.14 21.78
CA GLU A 164 -12.65 3.03 21.37
C GLU A 164 -12.99 3.87 20.12
N LYS A 165 -12.17 4.84 19.80
CA LYS A 165 -12.30 5.68 18.60
C LYS A 165 -11.65 5.07 17.37
N ILE A 166 -10.79 4.05 17.54
CA ILE A 166 -10.02 3.44 16.47
C ILE A 166 -10.66 2.13 16.04
N SER A 167 -10.96 2.00 14.76
CA SER A 167 -11.33 0.74 14.12
C SER A 167 -10.21 0.26 13.22
N VAL A 168 -9.80 -1.00 13.33
CA VAL A 168 -8.82 -1.58 12.41
C VAL A 168 -9.58 -2.17 11.24
N ILE A 169 -9.37 -1.62 10.04
CA ILE A 169 -9.90 -2.13 8.78
C ILE A 169 -8.73 -2.27 7.82
N TYR A 170 -8.42 -3.52 7.48
CA TYR A 170 -7.30 -3.83 6.61
C TYR A 170 -7.49 -3.31 5.19
N GLN A 171 -6.43 -3.36 4.40
CA GLN A 171 -6.49 -3.08 2.97
C GLN A 171 -6.57 -4.39 2.19
N SER A 172 -7.24 -4.35 1.05
CA SER A 172 -7.17 -5.39 0.01
C SER A 172 -6.11 -5.03 -1.02
N CYS A 173 -5.69 -6.00 -1.84
CA CYS A 173 -4.98 -5.71 -3.09
C CYS A 173 -5.95 -5.74 -4.28
N ALA A 174 -5.47 -5.32 -5.45
CA ALA A 174 -6.28 -5.31 -6.66
C ALA A 174 -6.67 -6.73 -7.09
N GLU A 175 -7.86 -6.86 -7.70
CA GLU A 175 -8.45 -8.15 -8.13
C GLU A 175 -7.51 -8.98 -9.00
N ILE A 176 -6.79 -8.31 -9.90
CA ILE A 176 -5.89 -8.96 -10.86
C ILE A 176 -4.82 -9.85 -10.22
N PHE A 177 -4.48 -9.64 -8.93
CA PHE A 177 -3.50 -10.48 -8.23
C PHE A 177 -4.08 -11.83 -7.79
N TYR A 178 -5.40 -11.97 -7.72
CA TYR A 178 -6.08 -13.25 -7.44
C TYR A 178 -6.32 -14.07 -8.70
N GLU A 179 -6.15 -13.48 -9.90
CA GLU A 179 -6.30 -14.15 -11.18
C GLU A 179 -5.03 -14.89 -11.56
N LYS A 180 -5.15 -16.13 -12.02
CA LYS A 180 -4.00 -16.90 -12.51
C LYS A 180 -3.75 -16.59 -13.98
N ALA A 181 -2.57 -16.09 -14.29
CA ALA A 181 -2.11 -15.92 -15.66
C ALA A 181 -1.90 -17.30 -16.30
N ASP A 182 -2.40 -17.48 -17.52
CA ASP A 182 -2.13 -18.68 -18.30
C ASP A 182 -0.65 -18.74 -18.77
N GLU A 183 -0.23 -19.90 -19.25
CA GLU A 183 1.16 -20.14 -19.71
C GLU A 183 1.57 -19.19 -20.84
N GLU A 184 0.63 -18.84 -21.74
CA GLU A 184 0.90 -17.91 -22.86
C GLU A 184 1.18 -16.50 -22.34
N THR A 185 0.39 -16.02 -21.38
CA THR A 185 0.58 -14.70 -20.73
C THR A 185 1.88 -14.66 -19.95
N GLN A 186 2.21 -15.74 -19.20
CA GLN A 186 3.47 -15.84 -18.46
C GLN A 186 4.66 -15.80 -19.41
N GLU A 187 4.63 -16.55 -20.51
CA GLU A 187 5.74 -16.59 -21.47
C GLU A 187 5.90 -15.25 -22.21
N LYS A 188 4.80 -14.62 -22.66
CA LYS A 188 4.82 -13.26 -23.21
C LYS A 188 5.45 -12.25 -22.25
N THR A 189 5.08 -12.32 -20.99
CA THR A 189 5.61 -11.44 -19.92
C THR A 189 7.10 -11.72 -19.69
N ARG A 190 7.51 -13.00 -19.66
CA ARG A 190 8.91 -13.40 -19.53
C ARG A 190 9.77 -12.82 -20.66
N ILE A 191 9.32 -12.96 -21.91
CA ILE A 191 10.02 -12.44 -23.09
C ILE A 191 10.06 -10.91 -23.06
N LYS A 192 8.92 -10.27 -22.78
CA LYS A 192 8.78 -8.79 -22.76
C LYS A 192 9.75 -8.13 -21.79
N TYR A 193 9.89 -8.70 -20.60
CA TYR A 193 10.74 -8.16 -19.52
C TYR A 193 12.08 -8.89 -19.37
N LYS A 194 12.38 -9.86 -20.23
CA LYS A 194 13.61 -10.68 -20.19
C LYS A 194 13.86 -11.30 -18.82
N LEU A 195 12.80 -11.85 -18.22
CA LEU A 195 12.86 -12.43 -16.88
C LEU A 195 13.70 -13.72 -16.89
N PRO A 196 14.53 -13.94 -15.87
CA PRO A 196 15.18 -15.25 -15.65
C PRO A 196 14.13 -16.35 -15.47
N LYS A 197 14.53 -17.61 -15.65
CA LYS A 197 13.64 -18.75 -15.43
C LYS A 197 13.21 -18.84 -13.97
N ASP A 198 14.18 -18.81 -13.09
CA ASP A 198 14.00 -18.83 -11.64
C ASP A 198 14.57 -17.53 -11.07
N TYR A 199 13.81 -16.83 -10.20
CA TYR A 199 14.26 -15.56 -9.66
C TYR A 199 13.58 -15.21 -8.33
N LEU A 200 14.29 -14.41 -7.56
CA LEU A 200 13.79 -13.69 -6.41
C LEU A 200 13.13 -12.38 -6.87
N LEU A 201 12.06 -11.96 -6.23
CA LEU A 201 11.32 -10.75 -6.62
C LEU A 201 11.28 -9.73 -5.48
N TYR A 202 11.56 -8.48 -5.82
CA TYR A 202 11.30 -7.31 -4.98
C TYR A 202 10.39 -6.34 -5.74
N VAL A 203 9.31 -5.86 -5.12
CA VAL A 203 8.40 -4.86 -5.69
C VAL A 203 8.22 -3.71 -4.73
N GLY A 204 8.54 -2.49 -5.16
CA GLY A 204 8.32 -1.29 -4.36
C GLY A 204 9.28 -0.15 -4.66
N SER A 205 8.98 1.04 -4.14
CA SER A 205 9.88 2.19 -4.26
C SER A 205 11.25 1.88 -3.68
N ILE A 206 12.32 2.23 -4.39
CA ILE A 206 13.69 1.98 -3.94
C ILE A 206 14.11 3.11 -2.99
N ILE A 207 13.78 2.94 -1.72
CA ILE A 207 14.08 3.87 -0.61
C ILE A 207 14.70 3.09 0.56
N GLU A 208 15.42 3.80 1.43
CA GLU A 208 16.18 3.19 2.52
C GLU A 208 15.32 2.32 3.44
N ARG A 209 14.12 2.78 3.80
CA ARG A 209 13.19 2.06 4.66
C ARG A 209 12.77 0.69 4.09
N LYS A 210 12.70 0.55 2.75
CA LYS A 210 12.34 -0.72 2.08
C LYS A 210 13.51 -1.69 1.88
N ASN A 211 14.71 -1.27 2.25
CA ASN A 211 15.85 -2.13 2.58
C ASN A 211 16.42 -3.00 1.44
N LEU A 212 16.26 -2.59 0.18
CA LEU A 212 16.77 -3.34 -0.98
C LEU A 212 18.28 -3.61 -0.90
N LEU A 213 19.08 -2.68 -0.35
CA LEU A 213 20.52 -2.86 -0.25
C LEU A 213 20.92 -4.07 0.61
N ASN A 214 20.17 -4.37 1.67
CA ASN A 214 20.46 -5.55 2.50
C ASN A 214 20.12 -6.85 1.77
N ILE A 215 19.09 -6.86 0.91
CA ILE A 215 18.82 -8.01 0.02
C ILE A 215 20.01 -8.25 -0.89
N VAL A 216 20.50 -7.20 -1.57
CA VAL A 216 21.65 -7.29 -2.49
C VAL A 216 22.91 -7.75 -1.75
N LYS A 217 23.16 -7.26 -0.53
CA LYS A 217 24.29 -7.69 0.30
C LYS A 217 24.17 -9.15 0.72
N ALA A 218 22.97 -9.59 1.11
CA ALA A 218 22.72 -10.99 1.48
C ALA A 218 23.00 -11.91 0.29
N ILE A 219 22.51 -11.58 -0.92
CA ILE A 219 22.79 -12.33 -2.14
C ILE A 219 24.28 -12.36 -2.46
N HIS A 220 25.00 -11.24 -2.29
CA HIS A 220 26.45 -11.18 -2.51
C HIS A 220 27.25 -12.14 -1.61
N LEU A 221 26.76 -12.40 -0.40
CA LEU A 221 27.43 -13.32 0.55
C LEU A 221 27.12 -14.81 0.29
N ILE A 222 26.19 -15.14 -0.60
CA ILE A 222 25.86 -16.51 -1.00
C ILE A 222 26.93 -16.98 -1.99
N PRO A 223 27.40 -18.27 -1.92
CA PRO A 223 28.32 -18.83 -2.92
C PRO A 223 27.78 -18.64 -4.35
N PRO A 224 28.63 -18.29 -5.33
CA PRO A 224 28.18 -17.93 -6.69
C PRO A 224 27.36 -19.01 -7.41
N ASP A 225 27.58 -20.25 -7.13
CA ASP A 225 26.86 -21.41 -7.68
C ASP A 225 25.48 -21.63 -7.07
N GLN A 226 25.16 -20.93 -5.97
CA GLN A 226 23.88 -20.98 -5.27
C GLN A 226 23.11 -19.67 -5.36
N GLN A 227 23.70 -18.62 -5.96
CA GLN A 227 23.05 -17.33 -6.12
C GLN A 227 21.90 -17.42 -7.12
N MET A 228 20.73 -16.89 -6.71
CA MET A 228 19.57 -16.73 -7.58
C MET A 228 19.44 -15.29 -8.05
N PRO A 229 19.09 -15.02 -9.33
CA PRO A 229 18.85 -13.67 -9.82
C PRO A 229 17.76 -12.95 -9.02
N LEU A 230 17.94 -11.65 -8.78
CA LEU A 230 16.93 -10.77 -8.19
C LEU A 230 16.32 -9.86 -9.25
N VAL A 231 15.02 -9.94 -9.44
CA VAL A 231 14.23 -9.00 -10.23
C VAL A 231 13.71 -7.90 -9.30
N VAL A 232 14.02 -6.66 -9.63
CA VAL A 232 13.66 -5.47 -8.87
C VAL A 232 12.68 -4.62 -9.66
N VAL A 233 11.45 -4.56 -9.19
CA VAL A 233 10.39 -3.73 -9.76
C VAL A 233 10.21 -2.48 -8.92
N GLY A 234 10.56 -1.32 -9.48
CA GLY A 234 10.37 -0.06 -8.79
C GLY A 234 11.40 0.99 -9.14
N GLU A 235 11.15 2.19 -8.66
CA GLU A 235 11.99 3.35 -8.91
C GLU A 235 12.46 3.99 -7.60
N GLY A 236 13.56 4.71 -7.67
CA GLY A 236 14.14 5.44 -6.55
C GLY A 236 15.05 6.57 -7.01
N LYS A 237 15.54 7.33 -6.06
CA LYS A 237 16.50 8.43 -6.29
C LYS A 237 17.84 8.08 -5.63
N LYS A 238 18.39 8.97 -4.81
CA LYS A 238 19.70 8.82 -4.15
C LYS A 238 19.97 7.44 -3.52
N TYR A 239 18.96 6.80 -2.94
CA TYR A 239 19.16 5.46 -2.37
C TYR A 239 19.28 4.39 -3.47
N ALA A 240 18.54 4.52 -4.57
CA ALA A 240 18.72 3.64 -5.74
C ALA A 240 20.13 3.76 -6.32
N ASP A 241 20.69 4.98 -6.38
CA ASP A 241 22.08 5.18 -6.81
C ASP A 241 23.05 4.48 -5.87
N LYS A 242 22.84 4.56 -4.55
CA LYS A 242 23.64 3.83 -3.55
C LYS A 242 23.59 2.31 -3.78
N VAL A 243 22.41 1.75 -4.06
CA VAL A 243 22.24 0.32 -4.37
C VAL A 243 22.98 -0.06 -5.66
N LYS A 244 22.78 0.71 -6.74
CA LYS A 244 23.44 0.48 -8.03
C LYS A 244 24.96 0.58 -7.94
N ASN A 245 25.48 1.53 -7.18
CA ASN A 245 26.92 1.67 -6.93
C ASN A 245 27.47 0.44 -6.20
N TYR A 246 26.77 -0.10 -5.20
CA TYR A 246 27.18 -1.32 -4.52
C TYR A 246 27.21 -2.52 -5.48
N ILE A 247 26.18 -2.67 -6.33
CA ILE A 247 26.10 -3.71 -7.36
C ILE A 247 27.32 -3.64 -8.31
N HIS A 248 27.61 -2.43 -8.81
CA HIS A 248 28.73 -2.21 -9.73
C HIS A 248 30.10 -2.48 -9.07
N GLN A 249 30.30 -2.00 -7.86
CA GLN A 249 31.58 -2.22 -7.13
C GLN A 249 31.87 -3.70 -6.83
N ASN A 250 30.83 -4.55 -6.83
CA ASN A 250 30.96 -5.98 -6.48
C ASN A 250 30.65 -6.91 -7.67
N GLY A 251 30.49 -6.38 -8.89
CA GLY A 251 30.31 -7.19 -10.11
C GLY A 251 29.02 -7.99 -10.17
N LEU A 252 27.92 -7.44 -9.58
CA LEU A 252 26.63 -8.14 -9.46
C LEU A 252 25.61 -7.75 -10.55
N GLU A 253 26.03 -7.05 -11.60
CA GLU A 253 25.14 -6.52 -12.65
C GLU A 253 24.36 -7.60 -13.38
N ASN A 254 24.99 -8.78 -13.57
CA ASN A 254 24.33 -9.92 -14.23
C ASN A 254 23.32 -10.64 -13.34
N LEU A 255 23.33 -10.37 -12.03
CA LEU A 255 22.48 -11.03 -11.04
C LEU A 255 21.28 -10.19 -10.63
N ILE A 256 21.37 -8.85 -10.73
CA ILE A 256 20.33 -7.93 -10.26
C ILE A 256 19.68 -7.23 -11.45
N HIS A 257 18.44 -7.56 -11.75
CA HIS A 257 17.69 -7.08 -12.91
C HIS A 257 16.68 -6.01 -12.50
N PHE A 258 16.94 -4.75 -12.83
CA PHE A 258 15.99 -3.66 -12.61
C PHE A 258 15.00 -3.57 -13.76
N LEU A 259 13.71 -3.69 -13.45
CA LEU A 259 12.63 -3.47 -14.40
C LEU A 259 12.10 -2.04 -14.23
N ALA A 260 12.29 -1.21 -15.26
CA ALA A 260 11.70 0.11 -15.36
C ALA A 260 10.37 0.01 -16.14
N GLN A 261 9.35 0.75 -15.69
CA GLN A 261 8.08 0.90 -16.41
C GLN A 261 7.39 -0.42 -16.79
N ILE A 262 6.95 -1.17 -15.79
CA ILE A 262 6.10 -2.33 -16.03
C ILE A 262 4.65 -1.89 -16.21
N ASP A 263 3.96 -2.54 -17.14
CA ASP A 263 2.51 -2.44 -17.21
C ASP A 263 1.89 -3.11 -15.97
N PHE A 264 0.94 -2.43 -15.34
CA PHE A 264 0.31 -2.94 -14.12
C PHE A 264 -0.40 -4.29 -14.35
N ALA A 265 -0.92 -4.51 -15.57
CA ALA A 265 -1.56 -5.76 -15.95
C ALA A 265 -0.59 -6.96 -16.00
N ASP A 266 0.71 -6.72 -16.20
CA ASP A 266 1.72 -7.79 -16.27
C ASP A 266 2.30 -8.13 -14.88
N LEU A 267 2.07 -7.28 -13.87
CA LEU A 267 2.66 -7.45 -12.56
C LEU A 267 2.24 -8.76 -11.86
N PRO A 268 0.97 -9.22 -11.93
CA PRO A 268 0.59 -10.52 -11.37
C PRO A 268 1.39 -11.69 -11.95
N ALA A 269 1.60 -11.74 -13.26
CA ALA A 269 2.40 -12.78 -13.91
C ALA A 269 3.88 -12.76 -13.43
N ILE A 270 4.44 -11.55 -13.19
CA ILE A 270 5.78 -11.39 -12.62
C ILE A 270 5.85 -11.96 -11.20
N TYR A 271 4.84 -11.72 -10.35
CA TYR A 271 4.76 -12.36 -9.03
C TYR A 271 4.65 -13.88 -9.16
N GLN A 272 3.72 -14.39 -9.96
CA GLN A 272 3.42 -15.82 -10.10
C GLN A 272 4.59 -16.65 -10.59
N MET A 273 5.48 -16.07 -11.42
CA MET A 273 6.69 -16.71 -11.93
C MET A 273 7.87 -16.63 -10.97
N ALA A 274 7.80 -15.81 -9.91
CA ALA A 274 8.88 -15.68 -8.96
C ALA A 274 8.97 -16.90 -8.02
N THR A 275 10.20 -17.34 -7.72
CA THR A 275 10.43 -18.39 -6.73
C THR A 275 10.08 -17.93 -5.32
N LEU A 276 10.45 -16.68 -4.98
CA LEU A 276 10.22 -16.04 -3.69
C LEU A 276 10.06 -14.54 -3.86
N PHE A 277 9.14 -13.97 -3.13
CA PHE A 277 9.01 -12.51 -2.95
C PHE A 277 9.71 -12.08 -1.66
N ILE A 278 10.54 -11.02 -1.75
CA ILE A 278 11.35 -10.57 -0.62
C ILE A 278 11.06 -9.12 -0.30
N TYR A 279 10.61 -8.87 0.93
CA TYR A 279 10.22 -7.53 1.36
C TYR A 279 10.62 -7.24 2.82
N PRO A 280 11.93 -7.10 3.12
CA PRO A 280 12.45 -6.93 4.47
C PRO A 280 12.43 -5.44 4.88
N SER A 281 11.29 -4.78 4.75
CA SER A 281 11.13 -3.37 5.09
C SER A 281 11.34 -3.14 6.59
N LEU A 282 11.94 -2.00 6.94
CA LEU A 282 12.19 -1.59 8.33
C LEU A 282 10.89 -1.16 9.04
N TYR A 283 9.91 -0.72 8.30
CA TYR A 283 8.60 -0.30 8.81
C TYR A 283 7.61 -0.11 7.67
N GLU A 284 6.38 -0.57 7.83
CA GLU A 284 5.25 -0.31 6.93
C GLU A 284 3.99 -0.01 7.72
N GLY A 285 3.06 0.72 7.10
CA GLY A 285 1.71 0.89 7.65
C GLY A 285 0.85 -0.35 7.48
N PHE A 286 1.08 -1.14 6.39
CA PHE A 286 0.45 -2.45 6.19
C PHE A 286 1.39 -3.42 5.47
N GLY A 287 1.58 -3.29 4.18
CA GLY A 287 2.39 -4.21 3.38
C GLY A 287 1.66 -4.76 2.16
N ILE A 288 1.03 -3.87 1.38
CA ILE A 288 0.31 -4.24 0.15
C ILE A 288 1.12 -5.18 -0.74
N PRO A 289 2.44 -4.96 -1.04
CA PRO A 289 3.19 -5.88 -1.86
C PRO A 289 3.30 -7.31 -1.30
N VAL A 290 3.19 -7.47 0.02
CA VAL A 290 3.17 -8.80 0.66
C VAL A 290 1.85 -9.51 0.35
N ILE A 291 0.70 -8.82 0.48
CA ILE A 291 -0.59 -9.44 0.12
C ILE A 291 -0.76 -9.63 -1.38
N GLU A 292 -0.16 -8.78 -2.23
CA GLU A 292 -0.08 -9.00 -3.68
C GLU A 292 0.68 -10.30 -4.01
N ALA A 293 1.82 -10.53 -3.35
CA ALA A 293 2.60 -11.76 -3.52
C ALA A 293 1.80 -13.00 -3.09
N LEU A 294 1.17 -12.96 -1.90
CA LEU A 294 0.35 -14.07 -1.40
C LEU A 294 -0.85 -14.35 -2.29
N ALA A 295 -1.55 -13.31 -2.77
CA ALA A 295 -2.68 -13.42 -3.68
C ALA A 295 -2.27 -14.02 -5.03
N SER A 296 -1.07 -13.67 -5.51
CA SER A 296 -0.47 -14.24 -6.71
C SER A 296 0.08 -15.66 -6.50
N GLY A 297 0.06 -16.17 -5.27
CA GLY A 297 0.59 -17.49 -4.94
C GLY A 297 2.12 -17.54 -4.85
N THR A 298 2.77 -16.44 -4.51
CA THR A 298 4.22 -16.38 -4.37
C THR A 298 4.61 -16.49 -2.90
N PRO A 299 5.48 -17.44 -2.49
CA PRO A 299 5.99 -17.52 -1.13
C PRO A 299 6.76 -16.26 -0.73
N VAL A 300 6.64 -15.86 0.54
CA VAL A 300 7.09 -14.55 1.02
C VAL A 300 8.18 -14.67 2.09
N ILE A 301 9.27 -13.92 1.91
CA ILE A 301 10.20 -13.54 2.97
C ILE A 301 9.93 -12.07 3.30
N THR A 302 9.63 -11.77 4.56
CA THR A 302 9.41 -10.40 5.01
C THR A 302 9.99 -10.16 6.40
N SER A 303 9.91 -8.95 6.92
CA SER A 303 10.45 -8.67 8.25
C SER A 303 9.43 -8.91 9.36
N SER A 304 9.95 -9.23 10.56
CA SER A 304 9.16 -9.48 11.77
C SER A 304 8.69 -8.21 12.48
N VAL A 305 8.75 -7.04 11.82
CA VAL A 305 8.48 -5.73 12.44
C VAL A 305 7.26 -5.04 11.84
N SER A 306 6.70 -4.11 12.64
CA SER A 306 5.56 -3.28 12.24
C SER A 306 4.34 -4.14 11.83
N SER A 307 3.66 -3.79 10.75
CA SER A 307 2.47 -4.48 10.24
C SER A 307 2.78 -5.67 9.32
N LEU A 308 4.05 -5.94 9.01
CA LEU A 308 4.42 -6.99 8.06
C LEU A 308 4.01 -8.41 8.51
N PRO A 309 4.05 -8.76 9.81
CA PRO A 309 3.47 -10.02 10.28
C PRO A 309 1.95 -10.11 10.07
N GLU A 310 1.23 -8.98 10.12
CA GLU A 310 -0.21 -8.94 9.85
C GLU A 310 -0.52 -9.14 8.36
N ALA A 311 0.34 -8.62 7.47
CA ALA A 311 0.20 -8.79 6.03
C ALA A 311 0.63 -10.18 5.55
N GLY A 312 1.74 -10.70 6.11
CA GLY A 312 2.36 -11.97 5.68
C GLY A 312 1.71 -13.22 6.28
N GLY A 313 1.04 -13.10 7.42
CA GLY A 313 0.43 -14.24 8.12
C GLY A 313 1.43 -15.22 8.73
N PRO A 314 0.96 -16.28 9.36
CA PRO A 314 1.80 -17.18 10.16
C PRO A 314 2.78 -18.03 9.35
N ASP A 315 2.56 -18.17 8.06
CA ASP A 315 3.31 -19.10 7.20
C ASP A 315 4.29 -18.42 6.23
N SER A 316 4.41 -17.09 6.27
CA SER A 316 5.52 -16.37 5.63
C SER A 316 6.81 -16.54 6.44
N HIS A 317 7.95 -16.43 5.77
CA HIS A 317 9.24 -16.48 6.46
C HIS A 317 9.64 -15.10 6.98
N TYR A 318 9.95 -15.00 8.28
CA TYR A 318 10.26 -13.74 8.94
C TYR A 318 11.74 -13.62 9.29
N VAL A 319 12.30 -12.43 9.02
CA VAL A 319 13.69 -12.10 9.34
C VAL A 319 13.77 -10.77 10.10
N ASP A 320 14.81 -10.57 10.87
CA ASP A 320 15.18 -9.23 11.32
C ASP A 320 15.67 -8.43 10.10
N PRO A 321 15.02 -7.30 9.74
CA PRO A 321 15.42 -6.52 8.57
C PRO A 321 16.83 -5.90 8.69
N ASN A 322 17.41 -5.87 9.90
CA ASN A 322 18.78 -5.41 10.13
C ASN A 322 19.82 -6.53 10.03
N SER A 323 19.39 -7.80 10.01
CA SER A 323 20.26 -8.96 9.94
C SER A 323 20.47 -9.44 8.50
N ILE A 324 21.63 -9.10 7.92
CA ILE A 324 22.02 -9.60 6.59
C ILE A 324 22.21 -11.12 6.62
N GLU A 325 22.69 -11.67 7.75
CA GLU A 325 22.92 -13.10 7.92
C GLU A 325 21.61 -13.91 7.94
N GLU A 326 20.54 -13.42 8.60
CA GLU A 326 19.23 -14.05 8.53
C GLU A 326 18.66 -14.03 7.12
N LEU A 327 18.76 -12.90 6.42
CA LEU A 327 18.37 -12.78 5.01
C LEU A 327 19.14 -13.77 4.14
N LYS A 328 20.48 -13.81 4.28
CA LYS A 328 21.33 -14.74 3.55
C LYS A 328 20.87 -16.18 3.77
N LYS A 329 20.73 -16.60 5.03
CA LYS A 329 20.30 -17.95 5.39
C LYS A 329 18.93 -18.29 4.79
N ALA A 330 17.97 -17.39 4.88
CA ALA A 330 16.65 -17.60 4.27
C ALA A 330 16.72 -17.75 2.75
N LEU A 331 17.59 -16.99 2.08
CA LEU A 331 17.80 -17.05 0.62
C LEU A 331 18.56 -18.29 0.16
N GLU A 332 19.37 -18.91 1.02
CA GLU A 332 20.04 -20.19 0.77
C GLU A 332 19.08 -21.38 0.99
N ASP A 333 18.38 -21.39 2.14
CA ASP A 333 17.63 -22.55 2.61
C ASP A 333 16.30 -22.73 1.88
N LEU A 334 15.53 -21.63 1.66
CA LEU A 334 14.16 -21.72 1.15
C LEU A 334 14.08 -22.17 -0.31
N PRO A 335 14.87 -21.63 -1.26
CA PRO A 335 14.80 -22.06 -2.65
C PRO A 335 15.16 -23.53 -2.85
N ALA A 336 16.00 -24.07 -1.99
CA ALA A 336 16.40 -25.48 -2.01
C ALA A 336 15.32 -26.43 -1.46
N ASN A 337 14.30 -25.92 -0.76
CA ASN A 337 13.26 -26.72 -0.11
C ASN A 337 11.89 -26.58 -0.80
N GLN A 338 11.74 -27.26 -1.93
CA GLN A 338 10.51 -27.20 -2.75
C GLN A 338 9.23 -27.61 -1.99
N ALA A 339 9.32 -28.57 -1.07
CA ALA A 339 8.17 -29.01 -0.27
C ALA A 339 7.70 -27.88 0.68
N HIS A 340 8.66 -27.15 1.25
CA HIS A 340 8.37 -26.01 2.13
C HIS A 340 7.76 -24.85 1.33
N LEU A 341 8.33 -24.49 0.17
CA LEU A 341 7.76 -23.48 -0.72
C LEU A 341 6.31 -23.80 -1.13
N THR A 342 6.03 -25.06 -1.47
CA THR A 342 4.68 -25.52 -1.82
C THR A 342 3.72 -25.36 -0.63
N SER A 343 4.17 -25.61 0.59
CA SER A 343 3.39 -25.39 1.80
C SER A 343 3.11 -23.90 2.03
N MET A 344 4.15 -23.05 1.91
CA MET A 344 4.00 -21.59 2.03
C MET A 344 3.01 -21.04 1.00
N TYR A 345 3.10 -21.49 -0.24
CA TYR A 345 2.17 -21.14 -1.31
C TYR A 345 0.71 -21.40 -0.91
N LYS A 346 0.37 -22.66 -0.58
CA LYS A 346 -1.03 -23.06 -0.26
C LYS A 346 -1.59 -22.30 0.94
N LYS A 347 -0.79 -22.17 1.98
CA LYS A 347 -1.22 -21.47 3.21
C LYS A 347 -1.32 -19.97 3.01
N GLY A 348 -0.47 -19.38 2.16
CA GLY A 348 -0.52 -17.98 1.77
C GLY A 348 -1.80 -17.65 0.99
N GLU A 349 -2.18 -18.50 0.00
CA GLU A 349 -3.46 -18.36 -0.73
C GLU A 349 -4.68 -18.43 0.22
N ASP A 350 -4.63 -19.24 1.26
CA ASP A 350 -5.72 -19.30 2.24
C ASP A 350 -5.72 -18.07 3.16
N TYR A 351 -4.56 -17.64 3.63
CA TYR A 351 -4.44 -16.50 4.52
C TYR A 351 -4.90 -15.19 3.88
N VAL A 352 -4.57 -14.96 2.61
CA VAL A 352 -4.88 -13.71 1.91
C VAL A 352 -6.38 -13.48 1.75
N LYS A 353 -7.23 -14.51 1.84
CA LYS A 353 -8.70 -14.40 1.86
C LYS A 353 -9.22 -13.53 3.02
N LYS A 354 -8.42 -13.35 4.08
CA LYS A 354 -8.70 -12.41 5.16
C LYS A 354 -8.86 -10.97 4.63
N PHE A 355 -8.16 -10.63 3.55
CA PHE A 355 -8.12 -9.31 2.93
C PHE A 355 -8.99 -9.22 1.68
N ASP A 356 -9.99 -10.11 1.58
CA ASP A 356 -10.96 -10.09 0.48
C ASP A 356 -11.62 -8.71 0.32
N ARG A 357 -11.75 -8.27 -0.92
CA ARG A 357 -12.21 -6.92 -1.27
C ARG A 357 -13.62 -6.63 -0.77
N GLU A 358 -14.55 -7.57 -0.96
CA GLU A 358 -15.93 -7.40 -0.50
C GLU A 358 -15.98 -7.36 1.03
N LYS A 359 -15.28 -8.27 1.69
CA LYS A 359 -15.22 -8.34 3.15
C LYS A 359 -14.70 -7.04 3.77
N VAL A 360 -13.54 -6.56 3.31
CA VAL A 360 -12.94 -5.31 3.81
C VAL A 360 -13.82 -4.10 3.54
N THR A 361 -14.50 -4.08 2.38
CA THR A 361 -15.43 -3.01 2.03
C THR A 361 -16.69 -3.06 2.89
N ARG A 362 -17.18 -4.25 3.21
CA ARG A 362 -18.32 -4.47 4.12
C ARG A 362 -18.00 -3.96 5.52
N GLU A 363 -16.84 -4.27 6.07
CA GLU A 363 -16.39 -3.75 7.36
C GLU A 363 -16.37 -2.21 7.38
N MET A 364 -16.00 -1.57 6.26
CA MET A 364 -16.05 -0.11 6.12
C MET A 364 -17.48 0.43 6.08
N VAL A 365 -18.40 -0.24 5.38
CA VAL A 365 -19.83 0.14 5.33
C VAL A 365 -20.47 -0.01 6.71
N GLU A 366 -20.23 -1.12 7.40
CA GLU A 366 -20.72 -1.35 8.77
C GLU A 366 -20.22 -0.26 9.73
N LEU A 367 -18.95 0.17 9.58
CA LEU A 367 -18.43 1.31 10.34
C LEU A 367 -19.23 2.59 10.04
N TYR A 368 -19.51 2.90 8.78
CA TYR A 368 -20.28 4.08 8.41
C TYR A 368 -21.69 4.02 8.99
N GLU A 369 -22.39 2.89 8.85
CA GLU A 369 -23.75 2.70 9.38
C GLU A 369 -23.80 2.84 10.89
N SER A 370 -22.75 2.43 11.60
CA SER A 370 -22.66 2.54 13.06
C SER A 370 -22.60 3.98 13.57
N LEU A 371 -22.37 4.96 12.68
CA LEU A 371 -22.27 6.37 13.03
C LEU A 371 -23.59 7.14 12.82
N LEU A 372 -24.51 6.58 12.06
CA LEU A 372 -25.81 7.19 11.73
C LEU A 372 -26.92 6.71 12.66
#